data_ef372e49221456f6c91a9cadf635086b
#
_entry.id   ef372e49221456f6c91a9cadf635086b
#
_cell.length_a   1.000
_cell.length_b   1.000
_cell.length_c   1.000
_cell.angle_alpha   90.00
_cell.angle_beta   90.00
_cell.angle_gamma   90.00
#
_symmetry.space_group_name_H-M   'P 1'
#
loop_
_entity.id
_entity.type
_entity.pdbx_description
1 polymer ?
#
loop_
_entity_poly.entity_id
_entity_poly.type
_entity_poly.pdbx_seq_one_letter_code
_entity_poly.pdbx_strand_id
1 'polypeptide(L)'
;MAHVVIIGSGIAGLFTACKLADAGHEVTVVTKQRPKDSSTNWAQGGIAAILDKTNEDGMESHVQDTLKSGDGACDENVVRSIISEAGERIVDLINIGVEFEKHKDGTYALIREGGHSTERILHAKDATGREIERALTSYADSHANIAMKPNTLAIDLIQRRHGQPSQGVAGVWCLDQDTQEVLTLEADAVILATGGVGQLWKETTNPSVATGDGLAMAYRTGACIKNMAFIQFHPTALFSPAERPFLISEAVRGVGAVLLDDLGLEAWRAACEDAKSADKEPPSPNPYSFTLQYTPDGSLATRDIVARAIDQQMKKHGTSCVYLITSHLDLPFSKKFPNISRRLDEEGLVLGKDPIPVVPAAHYMVGGVRVDNIGRAFLRDTESPVPHLYAIGEVACTGMHGANRLASNSLLEAVVFAERVAQHLILNPPNTYEGNHPPWRSEGLDALREHGPVINDRTSLVRTMSEEVGIVRSNQRLKRAKRRVDLLQSDVEMMWKTSVPTREIVELRNLCLIGQLVVENALSQSENRGLHYNVDLITDGKREPEPSASD
;
A
#
# COMPACT_ATOMS: atom_id res chain seq x y z
N MET A 1 19.32 2.61 -27.76
CA MET A 1 19.64 2.53 -26.32
C MET A 1 19.00 3.76 -25.71
N ALA A 2 18.19 3.63 -24.69
CA ALA A 2 17.52 4.75 -24.05
C ALA A 2 17.96 4.83 -22.59
N HIS A 3 17.97 6.04 -22.02
CA HIS A 3 18.18 6.26 -20.59
C HIS A 3 16.82 6.36 -19.89
N VAL A 4 16.54 5.45 -18.97
CA VAL A 4 15.28 5.36 -18.23
C VAL A 4 15.52 5.67 -16.76
N VAL A 5 14.77 6.64 -16.20
CA VAL A 5 14.79 6.93 -14.77
C VAL A 5 13.58 6.26 -14.11
N ILE A 6 13.83 5.43 -13.11
CA ILE A 6 12.81 4.76 -12.30
C ILE A 6 12.82 5.35 -10.90
N ILE A 7 11.66 5.83 -10.43
CA ILE A 7 11.53 6.43 -9.10
C ILE A 7 10.85 5.42 -8.18
N GLY A 8 11.62 4.82 -7.27
CA GLY A 8 11.21 3.80 -6.33
C GLY A 8 11.93 2.47 -6.54
N SER A 9 12.42 1.89 -5.45
CA SER A 9 13.22 0.65 -5.41
C SER A 9 12.46 -0.56 -4.84
N GLY A 10 11.11 -0.52 -4.80
CA GLY A 10 10.30 -1.69 -4.50
C GLY A 10 10.27 -2.70 -5.65
N ILE A 11 9.53 -3.81 -5.48
CA ILE A 11 9.42 -4.90 -6.47
C ILE A 11 9.14 -4.39 -7.89
N ALA A 12 8.21 -3.44 -8.07
CA ALA A 12 7.87 -2.90 -9.38
C ALA A 12 9.08 -2.23 -10.04
N GLY A 13 9.73 -1.31 -9.32
CA GLY A 13 10.87 -0.54 -9.86
C GLY A 13 12.08 -1.41 -10.15
N LEU A 14 12.51 -2.25 -9.20
CA LEU A 14 13.68 -3.11 -9.39
C LEU A 14 13.46 -4.17 -10.46
N PHE A 15 12.27 -4.79 -10.52
CA PHE A 15 11.99 -5.78 -11.57
C PHE A 15 12.03 -5.13 -12.96
N THR A 16 11.44 -3.94 -13.13
CA THR A 16 11.53 -3.19 -14.38
C THR A 16 12.97 -2.83 -14.73
N ALA A 17 13.76 -2.39 -13.73
CA ALA A 17 15.17 -2.05 -13.92
C ALA A 17 15.98 -3.24 -14.45
N CYS A 18 15.80 -4.43 -13.86
CA CYS A 18 16.46 -5.66 -14.31
C CYS A 18 16.11 -5.97 -15.77
N LYS A 19 14.82 -5.98 -16.12
CA LYS A 19 14.36 -6.30 -17.49
C LYS A 19 14.87 -5.31 -18.54
N LEU A 20 14.87 -4.01 -18.25
CA LEU A 20 15.39 -2.98 -19.16
C LEU A 20 16.90 -3.07 -19.33
N ALA A 21 17.62 -3.30 -18.23
CA ALA A 21 19.07 -3.42 -18.25
C ALA A 21 19.55 -4.66 -19.01
N ASP A 22 18.86 -5.81 -18.83
CA ASP A 22 19.10 -7.05 -19.62
C ASP A 22 18.94 -6.81 -21.12
N ALA A 23 18.04 -5.90 -21.52
CA ALA A 23 17.84 -5.51 -22.92
C ALA A 23 18.82 -4.43 -23.40
N GLY A 24 19.79 -4.01 -22.56
CA GLY A 24 20.84 -3.06 -22.92
C GLY A 24 20.47 -1.59 -22.77
N HIS A 25 19.36 -1.25 -22.08
CA HIS A 25 19.04 0.13 -21.73
C HIS A 25 19.85 0.60 -20.51
N GLU A 26 20.15 1.90 -20.45
CA GLU A 26 20.72 2.52 -19.25
C GLU A 26 19.60 2.88 -18.26
N VAL A 27 19.71 2.43 -17.02
CA VAL A 27 18.68 2.60 -16.01
C VAL A 27 19.24 3.31 -14.78
N THR A 28 18.61 4.40 -14.37
CA THR A 28 18.87 5.05 -13.08
C THR A 28 17.69 4.81 -12.14
N VAL A 29 17.93 4.12 -11.03
CA VAL A 29 16.91 3.90 -9.99
C VAL A 29 17.13 4.91 -8.86
N VAL A 30 16.15 5.79 -8.65
CA VAL A 30 16.14 6.80 -7.59
C VAL A 30 15.35 6.27 -6.41
N THR A 31 15.95 6.25 -5.22
CA THR A 31 15.25 5.83 -4.00
C THR A 31 15.51 6.79 -2.84
N LYS A 32 14.44 7.17 -2.16
CA LYS A 32 14.44 8.20 -1.12
C LYS A 32 15.30 7.86 0.11
N GLN A 33 15.45 6.57 0.39
CA GLN A 33 16.32 6.02 1.44
C GLN A 33 17.11 4.84 0.86
N ARG A 34 17.47 3.86 1.70
CA ARG A 34 18.10 2.63 1.20
C ARG A 34 17.09 1.79 0.42
N PRO A 35 17.49 0.99 -0.56
CA PRO A 35 16.58 0.14 -1.34
C PRO A 35 15.64 -0.71 -0.47
N LYS A 36 16.15 -1.29 0.62
CA LYS A 36 15.39 -2.12 1.56
C LYS A 36 14.32 -1.38 2.40
N ASP A 37 14.29 -0.05 2.35
CA ASP A 37 13.31 0.74 3.11
C ASP A 37 12.00 0.90 2.30
N SER A 38 11.61 -0.13 1.56
CA SER A 38 10.41 -0.23 0.71
C SER A 38 9.26 -0.96 1.40
N SER A 39 8.02 -0.72 0.94
CA SER A 39 6.85 -1.52 1.38
C SER A 39 6.97 -2.99 0.99
N THR A 40 7.68 -3.30 -0.11
CA THR A 40 7.97 -4.67 -0.54
C THR A 40 8.70 -5.44 0.54
N ASN A 41 9.77 -4.89 1.11
CA ASN A 41 10.56 -5.55 2.17
C ASN A 41 9.74 -5.87 3.43
N TRP A 42 8.63 -5.18 3.63
CA TRP A 42 7.74 -5.35 4.79
C TRP A 42 6.56 -6.29 4.51
N ALA A 43 6.38 -6.74 3.26
CA ALA A 43 5.30 -7.64 2.89
C ALA A 43 5.52 -9.03 3.49
N GLN A 44 4.62 -9.42 4.41
CA GLN A 44 4.65 -10.71 5.10
C GLN A 44 3.90 -11.80 4.33
N GLY A 45 2.87 -11.42 3.57
CA GLY A 45 2.08 -12.32 2.74
C GLY A 45 2.88 -12.87 1.56
N GLY A 46 2.17 -13.34 0.53
CA GLY A 46 2.81 -13.89 -0.65
C GLY A 46 2.43 -13.17 -1.93
N ILE A 47 2.67 -13.84 -3.04
CA ILE A 47 2.25 -13.45 -4.36
C ILE A 47 1.27 -14.48 -4.92
N ALA A 48 0.08 -14.03 -5.33
CA ALA A 48 -0.95 -14.92 -5.85
C ALA A 48 -0.65 -15.27 -7.31
N ALA A 49 -0.59 -16.56 -7.64
CA ALA A 49 -0.39 -17.01 -9.01
C ALA A 49 -0.90 -18.43 -9.23
N ILE A 50 -1.37 -18.70 -10.44
CA ILE A 50 -1.62 -20.05 -10.95
C ILE A 50 -0.42 -20.40 -11.84
N LEU A 51 0.37 -21.39 -11.42
CA LEU A 51 1.61 -21.76 -12.13
C LEU A 51 1.36 -22.60 -13.37
N ASP A 52 0.33 -23.45 -13.32
CA ASP A 52 -0.08 -24.29 -14.45
C ASP A 52 -1.05 -23.52 -15.35
N LYS A 53 -0.59 -23.12 -16.52
CA LYS A 53 -1.40 -22.40 -17.52
C LYS A 53 -2.56 -23.21 -18.09
N THR A 54 -2.55 -24.52 -17.91
CA THR A 54 -3.65 -25.39 -18.35
C THR A 54 -4.77 -25.49 -17.30
N ASN A 55 -4.56 -24.97 -16.09
CA ASN A 55 -5.54 -24.93 -15.03
C ASN A 55 -6.50 -23.72 -15.19
N GLU A 56 -7.38 -23.83 -16.20
CA GLU A 56 -8.38 -22.79 -16.51
C GLU A 56 -9.33 -22.54 -15.34
N ASP A 57 -9.79 -23.61 -14.65
CA ASP A 57 -10.66 -23.49 -13.47
C ASP A 57 -9.99 -22.73 -12.32
N GLY A 58 -8.69 -22.96 -12.11
CA GLY A 58 -7.90 -22.23 -11.12
C GLY A 58 -7.76 -20.75 -11.46
N MET A 59 -7.52 -20.42 -12.73
CA MET A 59 -7.45 -19.02 -13.19
C MET A 59 -8.81 -18.34 -13.07
N GLU A 60 -9.91 -18.99 -13.51
CA GLU A 60 -11.26 -18.42 -13.38
C GLU A 60 -11.63 -18.19 -11.90
N SER A 61 -11.31 -19.13 -11.03
CA SER A 61 -11.51 -18.98 -9.59
C SER A 61 -10.76 -17.76 -9.02
N HIS A 62 -9.52 -17.50 -9.48
CA HIS A 62 -8.76 -16.32 -9.07
C HIS A 62 -9.38 -15.02 -9.61
N VAL A 63 -9.86 -15.02 -10.85
CA VAL A 63 -10.61 -13.89 -11.43
C VAL A 63 -11.84 -13.57 -10.60
N GLN A 64 -12.68 -14.58 -10.30
CA GLN A 64 -13.92 -14.37 -9.54
C GLN A 64 -13.66 -13.87 -8.12
N ASP A 65 -12.66 -14.42 -7.41
CA ASP A 65 -12.26 -13.92 -6.09
C ASP A 65 -11.80 -12.45 -6.14
N THR A 66 -11.09 -12.07 -7.20
CA THR A 66 -10.63 -10.67 -7.40
C THR A 66 -11.80 -9.73 -7.68
N LEU A 67 -12.69 -10.10 -8.61
CA LEU A 67 -13.89 -9.31 -8.95
C LEU A 67 -14.81 -9.14 -7.75
N LYS A 68 -15.02 -10.21 -6.97
CA LYS A 68 -15.81 -10.17 -5.74
C LYS A 68 -15.21 -9.23 -4.71
N SER A 69 -13.89 -9.28 -4.51
CA SER A 69 -13.18 -8.38 -3.59
C SER A 69 -13.29 -6.91 -4.03
N GLY A 70 -13.20 -6.65 -5.32
CA GLY A 70 -13.24 -5.30 -5.89
C GLY A 70 -14.63 -4.65 -5.95
N ASP A 71 -15.66 -5.32 -5.46
CA ASP A 71 -17.02 -4.82 -5.25
C ASP A 71 -17.62 -4.13 -6.51
N GLY A 72 -17.51 -4.80 -7.66
CA GLY A 72 -18.07 -4.34 -8.93
C GLY A 72 -17.35 -3.14 -9.58
N ALA A 73 -16.19 -2.73 -9.07
CA ALA A 73 -15.41 -1.61 -9.61
C ALA A 73 -14.12 -2.04 -10.33
N CYS A 74 -13.85 -3.34 -10.44
CA CYS A 74 -12.74 -3.86 -11.24
C CYS A 74 -12.99 -3.70 -12.75
N ASP A 75 -11.92 -3.51 -13.51
CA ASP A 75 -11.93 -3.80 -14.94
C ASP A 75 -11.63 -5.30 -15.15
N GLU A 76 -12.66 -6.06 -15.53
CA GLU A 76 -12.55 -7.51 -15.68
C GLU A 76 -11.50 -7.91 -16.72
N ASN A 77 -11.34 -7.15 -17.80
CA ASN A 77 -10.33 -7.44 -18.83
C ASN A 77 -8.92 -7.29 -18.26
N VAL A 78 -8.70 -6.26 -17.45
CA VAL A 78 -7.42 -6.06 -16.76
C VAL A 78 -7.17 -7.19 -15.76
N VAL A 79 -8.16 -7.58 -14.96
CA VAL A 79 -8.04 -8.69 -14.00
C VAL A 79 -7.65 -9.98 -14.72
N ARG A 80 -8.39 -10.36 -15.78
CA ARG A 80 -8.12 -11.58 -16.55
C ARG A 80 -6.72 -11.56 -17.17
N SER A 81 -6.32 -10.43 -17.75
CA SER A 81 -5.02 -10.32 -18.40
C SER A 81 -3.85 -10.43 -17.40
N ILE A 82 -3.95 -9.82 -16.21
CA ILE A 82 -2.93 -9.92 -15.17
C ILE A 82 -2.82 -11.35 -14.65
N ILE A 83 -3.94 -12.01 -14.36
CA ILE A 83 -3.95 -13.37 -13.83
C ILE A 83 -3.40 -14.36 -14.85
N SER A 84 -3.67 -14.19 -16.14
CA SER A 84 -3.12 -15.07 -17.18
C SER A 84 -1.60 -15.00 -17.33
N GLU A 85 -0.97 -13.86 -16.99
CA GLU A 85 0.48 -13.68 -17.02
C GLU A 85 1.20 -14.10 -15.72
N ALA A 86 0.45 -14.37 -14.64
CA ALA A 86 0.98 -14.56 -13.29
C ALA A 86 2.07 -15.66 -13.24
N GLY A 87 1.82 -16.82 -13.83
CA GLY A 87 2.76 -17.94 -13.80
C GLY A 87 4.12 -17.61 -14.44
N GLU A 88 4.12 -16.89 -15.55
CA GLU A 88 5.37 -16.45 -16.20
C GLU A 88 6.16 -15.48 -15.31
N ARG A 89 5.47 -14.56 -14.67
CA ARG A 89 6.13 -13.57 -13.77
C ARG A 89 6.76 -14.23 -12.55
N ILE A 90 6.15 -15.30 -12.03
CA ILE A 90 6.77 -16.10 -10.97
C ILE A 90 8.05 -16.77 -11.47
N VAL A 91 8.05 -17.32 -12.69
CA VAL A 91 9.25 -17.90 -13.30
C VAL A 91 10.35 -16.84 -13.46
N ASP A 92 10.00 -15.63 -13.90
CA ASP A 92 10.95 -14.52 -13.99
C ASP A 92 11.60 -14.18 -12.64
N LEU A 93 10.81 -14.09 -11.57
CA LEU A 93 11.32 -13.84 -10.21
C LEU A 93 12.26 -14.95 -9.74
N ILE A 94 11.93 -16.21 -10.02
CA ILE A 94 12.78 -17.37 -9.70
C ILE A 94 14.11 -17.30 -10.47
N ASN A 95 14.08 -16.93 -11.75
CA ASN A 95 15.28 -16.79 -12.58
C ASN A 95 16.19 -15.65 -12.09
N ILE A 96 15.64 -14.59 -11.48
CA ILE A 96 16.40 -13.52 -10.82
C ILE A 96 16.99 -13.99 -9.48
N GLY A 97 16.51 -15.10 -8.92
CA GLY A 97 17.05 -15.69 -7.69
C GLY A 97 16.13 -15.58 -6.46
N VAL A 98 14.82 -15.39 -6.67
CA VAL A 98 13.84 -15.47 -5.56
C VAL A 98 13.59 -16.91 -5.19
N GLU A 99 13.69 -17.23 -3.90
CA GLU A 99 13.51 -18.56 -3.33
C GLU A 99 12.15 -18.65 -2.61
N PHE A 100 11.16 -19.26 -3.27
CA PHE A 100 9.88 -19.59 -2.65
C PHE A 100 9.96 -20.92 -1.91
N GLU A 101 9.13 -21.08 -0.88
CA GLU A 101 9.07 -22.30 -0.07
C GLU A 101 8.58 -23.49 -0.87
N LYS A 102 9.22 -24.66 -0.65
CA LYS A 102 8.92 -25.91 -1.35
C LYS A 102 8.69 -27.05 -0.36
N HIS A 103 7.82 -27.96 -0.75
CA HIS A 103 7.68 -29.26 -0.09
C HIS A 103 8.93 -30.13 -0.33
N LYS A 104 9.02 -31.25 0.41
CA LYS A 104 10.14 -32.19 0.29
C LYS A 104 10.27 -32.85 -1.11
N ASP A 105 9.17 -32.90 -1.84
CA ASP A 105 9.11 -33.42 -3.22
C ASP A 105 9.51 -32.40 -4.29
N GLY A 106 9.83 -31.16 -3.89
CA GLY A 106 10.23 -30.07 -4.77
C GLY A 106 9.09 -29.23 -5.32
N THR A 107 7.83 -29.56 -5.07
CA THR A 107 6.66 -28.73 -5.42
C THR A 107 6.59 -27.49 -4.54
N TYR A 108 6.04 -26.37 -5.05
CA TYR A 108 5.90 -25.15 -4.27
C TYR A 108 4.84 -25.32 -3.19
N ALA A 109 5.16 -24.89 -1.98
CA ALA A 109 4.21 -24.82 -0.88
C ALA A 109 3.30 -23.59 -1.11
N LEU A 110 2.01 -23.85 -1.32
CA LEU A 110 1.01 -22.80 -1.51
C LEU A 110 0.20 -22.61 -0.23
N ILE A 111 -0.23 -21.38 0.02
CA ILE A 111 -1.14 -21.06 1.12
C ILE A 111 -2.39 -20.35 0.61
N ARG A 112 -3.40 -20.28 1.45
CA ARG A 112 -4.63 -19.52 1.23
C ARG A 112 -4.67 -18.34 2.20
N GLU A 113 -4.98 -17.15 1.67
CA GLU A 113 -5.29 -15.97 2.48
C GLU A 113 -6.77 -15.59 2.37
N GLY A 114 -7.23 -14.64 3.19
CA GLY A 114 -8.61 -14.19 3.21
C GLY A 114 -9.08 -13.67 1.85
N GLY A 115 -10.30 -14.06 1.47
CA GLY A 115 -10.90 -13.75 0.18
C GLY A 115 -10.55 -14.70 -0.96
N HIS A 116 -9.54 -15.56 -0.81
CA HIS A 116 -9.23 -16.60 -1.79
C HIS A 116 -10.04 -17.87 -1.55
N SER A 117 -10.60 -18.46 -2.61
CA SER A 117 -11.34 -19.71 -2.55
C SER A 117 -10.42 -20.95 -2.50
N THR A 118 -9.19 -20.85 -3.03
CA THR A 118 -8.21 -21.95 -3.11
C THR A 118 -6.81 -21.48 -2.67
N GLU A 119 -5.92 -22.46 -2.40
CA GLU A 119 -4.50 -22.21 -2.17
C GLU A 119 -3.81 -21.87 -3.50
N ARG A 120 -3.26 -20.67 -3.60
CA ARG A 120 -2.56 -20.20 -4.82
C ARG A 120 -1.45 -19.18 -4.53
N ILE A 121 -1.12 -18.97 -3.26
CA ILE A 121 -0.19 -17.94 -2.86
C ILE A 121 1.17 -18.54 -2.60
N LEU A 122 2.16 -18.16 -3.42
CA LEU A 122 3.56 -18.50 -3.19
C LEU A 122 4.12 -17.60 -2.09
N HIS A 123 4.93 -18.16 -1.22
CA HIS A 123 5.48 -17.44 -0.07
C HIS A 123 6.89 -17.92 0.30
N ALA A 124 7.60 -17.10 1.07
CA ALA A 124 8.85 -17.43 1.75
C ALA A 124 8.64 -17.21 3.26
N LYS A 125 7.96 -18.18 3.91
CA LYS A 125 7.45 -18.12 5.31
C LYS A 125 6.56 -16.88 5.49
N ASP A 126 6.87 -16.05 6.51
CA ASP A 126 6.22 -14.77 6.80
C ASP A 126 7.11 -13.57 6.43
N ALA A 127 7.93 -13.71 5.36
CA ALA A 127 8.90 -12.70 4.92
C ALA A 127 9.08 -12.68 3.39
N THR A 128 8.03 -12.95 2.63
CA THR A 128 8.10 -13.09 1.17
C THR A 128 8.64 -11.83 0.49
N GLY A 129 8.20 -10.65 0.94
CA GLY A 129 8.68 -9.40 0.39
C GLY A 129 10.18 -9.17 0.61
N ARG A 130 10.71 -9.59 1.78
CA ARG A 130 12.14 -9.50 2.08
C ARG A 130 12.96 -10.38 1.14
N GLU A 131 12.49 -11.57 0.83
CA GLU A 131 13.17 -12.48 -0.08
C GLU A 131 13.18 -11.92 -1.51
N ILE A 132 12.05 -11.40 -1.97
CA ILE A 132 11.95 -10.75 -3.29
C ILE A 132 12.90 -9.54 -3.37
N GLU A 133 12.88 -8.68 -2.35
CA GLU A 133 13.75 -7.49 -2.28
C GLU A 133 15.23 -7.86 -2.28
N ARG A 134 15.62 -8.90 -1.54
CA ARG A 134 16.99 -9.43 -1.50
C ARG A 134 17.47 -9.83 -2.89
N ALA A 135 16.68 -10.63 -3.58
CA ALA A 135 17.05 -11.15 -4.90
C ALA A 135 17.16 -10.02 -5.93
N LEU A 136 16.14 -9.16 -6.01
CA LEU A 136 16.12 -8.05 -6.97
C LEU A 136 17.23 -7.03 -6.72
N THR A 137 17.48 -6.66 -5.46
CA THR A 137 18.56 -5.73 -5.11
C THR A 137 19.91 -6.33 -5.45
N SER A 138 20.16 -7.61 -5.11
CA SER A 138 21.41 -8.29 -5.45
C SER A 138 21.65 -8.35 -6.95
N TYR A 139 20.60 -8.59 -7.74
CA TYR A 139 20.69 -8.60 -9.20
C TYR A 139 21.00 -7.20 -9.75
N ALA A 140 20.26 -6.19 -9.30
CA ALA A 140 20.44 -4.81 -9.72
C ALA A 140 21.84 -4.27 -9.40
N ASP A 141 22.35 -4.53 -8.18
CA ASP A 141 23.69 -4.11 -7.75
C ASP A 141 24.82 -4.74 -8.58
N SER A 142 24.59 -5.94 -9.15
CA SER A 142 25.55 -6.62 -9.99
C SER A 142 25.51 -6.22 -11.47
N HIS A 143 24.48 -5.48 -11.90
CA HIS A 143 24.25 -5.18 -13.32
C HIS A 143 24.87 -3.85 -13.75
N ALA A 144 25.78 -3.88 -14.75
CA ALA A 144 26.54 -2.70 -15.20
C ALA A 144 25.67 -1.54 -15.73
N ASN A 145 24.48 -1.84 -16.26
CA ASN A 145 23.58 -0.83 -16.84
C ASN A 145 22.58 -0.27 -15.81
N ILE A 146 22.68 -0.64 -14.52
CA ILE A 146 21.81 -0.11 -13.46
C ILE A 146 22.63 0.77 -12.52
N ALA A 147 22.27 2.06 -12.45
CA ALA A 147 22.82 3.00 -11.47
C ALA A 147 21.82 3.22 -10.34
N MET A 148 22.14 2.74 -9.12
CA MET A 148 21.34 2.99 -7.93
C MET A 148 21.71 4.34 -7.32
N LYS A 149 20.69 5.18 -7.05
CA LYS A 149 20.83 6.47 -6.34
C LYS A 149 20.02 6.44 -5.03
N PRO A 150 20.60 5.89 -3.95
CA PRO A 150 19.98 5.95 -2.62
C PRO A 150 20.02 7.38 -2.06
N ASN A 151 19.28 7.63 -0.98
CA ASN A 151 19.16 8.93 -0.31
C ASN A 151 18.81 10.09 -1.27
N THR A 152 18.11 9.78 -2.36
CA THR A 152 17.76 10.74 -3.40
C THR A 152 16.23 10.84 -3.50
N LEU A 153 15.69 12.01 -3.14
CA LEU A 153 14.25 12.28 -3.12
C LEU A 153 13.81 12.98 -4.40
N ALA A 154 12.95 12.36 -5.18
CA ALA A 154 12.34 12.99 -6.34
C ALA A 154 11.39 14.12 -5.91
N ILE A 155 11.56 15.31 -6.47
CA ILE A 155 10.82 16.54 -6.15
C ILE A 155 9.66 16.73 -7.13
N ASP A 156 9.98 16.92 -8.41
CA ASP A 156 9.02 17.15 -9.49
C ASP A 156 9.54 16.64 -10.84
N LEU A 157 8.60 16.24 -11.72
CA LEU A 157 8.90 15.81 -13.08
C LEU A 157 9.24 17.01 -13.97
N ILE A 158 10.24 16.86 -14.84
CA ILE A 158 10.62 17.85 -15.84
C ILE A 158 9.76 17.62 -17.07
N GLN A 159 8.87 18.56 -17.39
CA GLN A 159 8.10 18.54 -18.62
C GLN A 159 8.97 18.96 -19.81
N ARG A 160 8.86 18.31 -20.97
CA ARG A 160 9.53 18.72 -22.22
C ARG A 160 9.20 20.16 -22.58
N ARG A 161 7.98 20.61 -22.28
CA ARG A 161 7.56 22.00 -22.36
C ARG A 161 6.69 22.34 -21.16
N HIS A 162 7.17 23.30 -20.37
CA HIS A 162 6.51 23.69 -19.12
C HIS A 162 5.04 24.07 -19.34
N GLY A 163 4.14 23.55 -18.50
CA GLY A 163 2.70 23.76 -18.58
C GLY A 163 2.01 23.03 -19.75
N GLN A 164 2.72 22.17 -20.50
CA GLN A 164 2.16 21.40 -21.61
C GLN A 164 2.38 19.90 -21.42
N PRO A 165 1.59 19.26 -20.55
CA PRO A 165 1.77 17.83 -20.22
C PRO A 165 1.62 16.89 -21.44
N SER A 166 0.90 17.32 -22.48
CA SER A 166 0.76 16.58 -23.75
C SER A 166 2.07 16.46 -24.53
N GLN A 167 3.08 17.26 -24.21
CA GLN A 167 4.43 17.13 -24.81
C GLN A 167 5.30 16.10 -24.07
N GLY A 168 4.86 15.64 -22.90
CA GLY A 168 5.51 14.59 -22.11
C GLY A 168 6.57 15.09 -21.15
N VAL A 169 7.29 14.12 -20.59
CA VAL A 169 8.35 14.35 -19.60
C VAL A 169 9.73 14.13 -20.22
N ALA A 170 10.76 14.75 -19.63
CA ALA A 170 12.15 14.69 -20.05
C ALA A 170 13.12 14.38 -18.90
N GLY A 171 12.62 14.10 -17.70
CA GLY A 171 13.44 13.82 -16.54
C GLY A 171 12.76 14.16 -15.23
N VAL A 172 13.56 14.32 -14.19
CA VAL A 172 13.12 14.60 -12.81
C VAL A 172 14.13 15.45 -12.08
N TRP A 173 13.66 16.42 -11.27
CA TRP A 173 14.47 17.07 -10.26
C TRP A 173 14.45 16.25 -8.97
N CYS A 174 15.64 16.03 -8.41
CA CYS A 174 15.82 15.23 -7.20
C CYS A 174 16.65 16.00 -6.17
N LEU A 175 16.26 15.91 -4.91
CA LEU A 175 17.09 16.34 -3.78
C LEU A 175 18.04 15.21 -3.39
N ASP A 176 19.34 15.42 -3.53
CA ASP A 176 20.35 14.61 -2.90
C ASP A 176 20.37 14.95 -1.41
N GLN A 177 19.98 13.98 -0.55
CA GLN A 177 19.83 14.24 0.88
C GLN A 177 21.16 14.23 1.61
N ASP A 178 22.25 13.76 0.99
CA ASP A 178 23.59 13.77 1.58
C ASP A 178 24.29 15.12 1.34
N THR A 179 24.14 15.70 0.14
CA THR A 179 24.71 17.01 -0.23
C THR A 179 23.76 18.18 -0.04
N GLN A 180 22.46 17.93 0.09
CA GLN A 180 21.37 18.93 0.10
C GLN A 180 21.27 19.75 -1.20
N GLU A 181 21.80 19.23 -2.29
CA GLU A 181 21.72 19.85 -3.61
C GLU A 181 20.58 19.25 -4.45
N VAL A 182 19.98 20.05 -5.31
CA VAL A 182 18.97 19.58 -6.25
C VAL A 182 19.65 19.21 -7.57
N LEU A 183 19.54 17.94 -7.92
CA LEU A 183 20.05 17.35 -9.14
C LEU A 183 18.99 17.39 -10.24
N THR A 184 19.42 17.62 -11.48
CA THR A 184 18.61 17.44 -12.69
C THR A 184 18.99 16.10 -13.31
N LEU A 185 18.09 15.13 -13.28
CA LEU A 185 18.26 13.83 -13.92
C LEU A 185 17.48 13.81 -15.23
N GLU A 186 18.21 13.82 -16.33
CA GLU A 186 17.64 13.71 -17.67
C GLU A 186 17.19 12.28 -17.94
N ALA A 187 16.10 12.09 -18.70
CA ALA A 187 15.59 10.79 -19.05
C ALA A 187 14.80 10.80 -20.35
N ASP A 188 14.95 9.74 -21.14
CA ASP A 188 14.12 9.49 -22.32
C ASP A 188 12.72 9.01 -21.90
N ALA A 189 12.62 8.33 -20.75
CA ALA A 189 11.35 7.95 -20.09
C ALA A 189 11.50 7.95 -18.56
N VAL A 190 10.41 8.26 -17.85
CA VAL A 190 10.32 8.22 -16.40
C VAL A 190 9.25 7.22 -15.97
N ILE A 191 9.60 6.33 -15.04
CA ILE A 191 8.70 5.32 -14.48
C ILE A 191 8.49 5.61 -12.99
N LEU A 192 7.25 5.86 -12.60
CA LEU A 192 6.85 6.00 -11.22
C LEU A 192 6.56 4.63 -10.62
N ALA A 193 7.35 4.23 -9.61
CA ALA A 193 7.21 3.00 -8.84
C ALA A 193 7.28 3.29 -7.33
N THR A 194 6.73 4.44 -6.91
CA THR A 194 6.94 5.08 -5.60
C THR A 194 6.09 4.51 -4.47
N GLY A 195 5.23 3.53 -4.75
CA GLY A 195 4.32 2.98 -3.75
C GLY A 195 3.19 3.95 -3.35
N GLY A 196 2.60 3.72 -2.20
CA GLY A 196 1.42 4.43 -1.72
C GLY A 196 1.69 5.61 -0.80
N VAL A 197 0.69 5.93 0.05
CA VAL A 197 0.65 7.15 0.88
C VAL A 197 0.26 6.86 2.34
N GLY A 198 0.61 5.70 2.86
CA GLY A 198 0.19 5.29 4.22
C GLY A 198 0.59 6.27 5.33
N GLN A 199 1.64 7.07 5.13
CA GLN A 199 2.09 8.09 6.09
C GLN A 199 1.12 9.28 6.26
N LEU A 200 0.03 9.30 5.50
CA LEU A 200 -1.07 10.25 5.66
C LEU A 200 -1.96 9.92 6.88
N TRP A 201 -1.86 8.72 7.43
CA TRP A 201 -2.58 8.26 8.63
C TRP A 201 -1.62 7.96 9.77
N LYS A 202 -2.08 8.19 11.01
CA LYS A 202 -1.30 7.95 12.23
C LYS A 202 -0.90 6.48 12.35
N GLU A 203 -1.89 5.60 12.23
CA GLU A 203 -1.65 4.16 12.28
C GLU A 203 -1.50 3.63 10.85
N THR A 204 -0.29 3.16 10.51
CA THR A 204 0.04 2.64 9.18
C THR A 204 1.07 1.53 9.23
N THR A 205 0.89 0.49 8.43
CA THR A 205 1.87 -0.57 8.24
C THR A 205 2.96 -0.21 7.22
N ASN A 206 2.83 0.94 6.54
CA ASN A 206 3.76 1.35 5.50
C ASN A 206 5.05 1.98 6.04
N PRO A 207 6.19 1.88 5.34
CA PRO A 207 7.46 2.54 5.70
C PRO A 207 7.33 4.07 5.70
N SER A 208 8.23 4.74 6.43
CA SER A 208 8.28 6.21 6.51
C SER A 208 8.44 6.89 5.16
N VAL A 209 8.86 6.16 4.13
CA VAL A 209 9.00 6.64 2.75
C VAL A 209 7.68 6.71 1.99
N ALA A 210 6.58 6.12 2.48
CA ALA A 210 5.29 6.07 1.80
C ALA A 210 4.49 7.38 1.97
N THR A 211 4.96 8.44 1.32
CA THR A 211 4.43 9.82 1.41
C THR A 211 3.72 10.30 0.14
N GLY A 212 3.46 9.40 -0.82
CA GLY A 212 2.68 9.71 -2.03
C GLY A 212 3.41 10.57 -3.06
N ASP A 213 4.74 10.59 -3.06
CA ASP A 213 5.54 11.49 -3.89
C ASP A 213 5.27 11.35 -5.38
N GLY A 214 5.22 10.12 -5.91
CA GLY A 214 4.94 9.88 -7.32
C GLY A 214 3.54 10.33 -7.74
N LEU A 215 2.55 10.15 -6.86
CA LEU A 215 1.19 10.66 -7.09
C LEU A 215 1.16 12.18 -7.19
N ALA A 216 1.83 12.84 -6.24
CA ALA A 216 1.87 14.30 -6.21
C ALA A 216 2.59 14.87 -7.44
N MET A 217 3.72 14.29 -7.83
CA MET A 217 4.45 14.65 -9.05
C MET A 217 3.60 14.43 -10.31
N ALA A 218 2.96 13.28 -10.43
CA ALA A 218 2.07 12.97 -11.56
C ALA A 218 0.91 13.97 -11.65
N TYR A 219 0.26 14.27 -10.50
CA TYR A 219 -0.83 15.24 -10.46
C TYR A 219 -0.38 16.64 -10.91
N ARG A 220 0.75 17.15 -10.40
CA ARG A 220 1.31 18.46 -10.79
C ARG A 220 1.72 18.49 -12.26
N THR A 221 2.14 17.36 -12.81
CA THR A 221 2.45 17.22 -14.24
C THR A 221 1.20 17.23 -15.13
N GLY A 222 0.01 17.06 -14.56
CA GLY A 222 -1.26 17.02 -15.31
C GLY A 222 -1.76 15.61 -15.60
N ALA A 223 -1.19 14.58 -14.96
CA ALA A 223 -1.69 13.22 -15.07
C ALA A 223 -3.03 13.04 -14.33
N CYS A 224 -3.82 12.07 -14.81
CA CYS A 224 -5.10 11.69 -14.23
C CYS A 224 -4.89 10.82 -12.99
N ILE A 225 -5.48 11.22 -11.87
CA ILE A 225 -5.49 10.45 -10.61
C ILE A 225 -6.92 9.97 -10.35
N LYS A 226 -7.09 8.67 -10.01
CA LYS A 226 -8.42 8.07 -9.78
C LYS A 226 -8.47 7.28 -8.47
N ASN A 227 -9.69 7.06 -7.99
CA ASN A 227 -10.02 6.12 -6.92
C ASN A 227 -9.35 6.41 -5.56
N MET A 228 -9.01 7.65 -5.29
CA MET A 228 -8.28 8.06 -4.08
C MET A 228 -9.07 7.85 -2.78
N ALA A 229 -10.39 7.65 -2.82
CA ALA A 229 -11.22 7.34 -1.66
C ALA A 229 -11.00 5.91 -1.12
N PHE A 230 -10.42 5.01 -1.94
CA PHE A 230 -10.28 3.60 -1.61
C PHE A 230 -8.92 3.31 -0.95
N ILE A 231 -8.87 3.48 0.37
CA ILE A 231 -7.71 3.18 1.20
C ILE A 231 -8.02 1.94 2.03
N GLN A 232 -7.23 0.88 1.83
CA GLN A 232 -7.36 -0.36 2.60
C GLN A 232 -6.66 -0.22 3.94
N PHE A 233 -7.42 -0.45 5.02
CA PHE A 233 -6.88 -0.58 6.37
C PHE A 233 -6.74 -2.06 6.72
N HIS A 234 -5.55 -2.47 7.19
CA HIS A 234 -5.37 -3.81 7.73
C HIS A 234 -5.91 -3.84 9.15
N PRO A 235 -6.80 -4.78 9.51
CA PRO A 235 -7.49 -4.77 10.80
C PRO A 235 -6.58 -5.06 11.99
N THR A 236 -5.50 -5.81 11.80
CA THR A 236 -4.67 -6.34 12.88
C THR A 236 -3.21 -5.91 12.76
N ALA A 237 -2.92 -4.62 12.92
CA ALA A 237 -1.59 -4.14 13.20
C ALA A 237 -1.35 -4.12 14.71
N LEU A 238 -0.14 -4.50 15.16
CA LEU A 238 0.24 -4.45 16.57
C LEU A 238 0.15 -3.01 17.07
N PHE A 239 -0.63 -2.77 18.10
CA PHE A 239 -0.71 -1.46 18.74
C PHE A 239 0.43 -1.29 19.73
N SER A 240 1.32 -0.35 19.47
CA SER A 240 2.38 0.08 20.39
C SER A 240 2.37 1.60 20.49
N PRO A 241 2.19 2.19 21.68
CA PRO A 241 2.18 3.64 21.84
C PRO A 241 3.51 4.33 21.52
N ALA A 242 4.62 3.60 21.61
CA ALA A 242 5.98 4.12 21.42
C ALA A 242 6.52 3.91 20.00
N GLU A 243 5.97 2.97 19.26
CA GLU A 243 6.47 2.57 17.95
C GLU A 243 5.37 2.51 16.90
N ARG A 244 5.81 2.40 15.68
CA ARG A 244 5.00 2.21 14.50
C ARG A 244 4.32 0.84 14.52
N PRO A 245 3.03 0.74 14.14
CA PRO A 245 2.34 -0.54 14.09
C PRO A 245 3.05 -1.56 13.19
N PHE A 246 3.24 -2.75 13.71
CA PHE A 246 3.77 -3.91 13.00
C PHE A 246 2.59 -4.78 12.51
N LEU A 247 2.66 -5.27 11.29
CA LEU A 247 1.60 -6.09 10.72
C LEU A 247 1.53 -7.46 11.42
N ILE A 248 0.38 -7.78 12.03
CA ILE A 248 0.03 -9.15 12.40
C ILE A 248 -0.73 -9.76 11.22
N SER A 249 -0.07 -10.66 10.49
CA SER A 249 -0.59 -11.24 9.25
C SER A 249 -2.01 -11.79 9.42
N GLU A 250 -2.81 -11.65 8.37
CA GLU A 250 -4.16 -12.22 8.29
C GLU A 250 -4.18 -13.74 8.49
N ALA A 251 -3.09 -14.41 8.14
CA ALA A 251 -2.92 -15.84 8.36
C ALA A 251 -3.07 -16.24 9.85
N VAL A 252 -2.80 -15.34 10.80
CA VAL A 252 -3.03 -15.59 12.23
C VAL A 252 -4.54 -15.67 12.54
N ARG A 253 -5.38 -14.82 11.92
CA ARG A 253 -6.83 -14.95 12.00
C ARG A 253 -7.32 -16.22 11.27
N GLY A 254 -6.73 -16.50 10.12
CA GLY A 254 -7.03 -17.69 9.32
C GLY A 254 -6.81 -19.02 10.04
N VAL A 255 -5.88 -19.09 11.00
CA VAL A 255 -5.71 -20.30 11.84
C VAL A 255 -6.64 -20.31 13.06
N GLY A 256 -7.53 -19.33 13.22
CA GLY A 256 -8.57 -19.34 14.25
C GLY A 256 -8.41 -18.31 15.37
N ALA A 257 -7.51 -17.32 15.24
CA ALA A 257 -7.41 -16.26 16.23
C ALA A 257 -8.69 -15.39 16.26
N VAL A 258 -9.10 -14.97 17.46
CA VAL A 258 -10.37 -14.29 17.73
C VAL A 258 -10.11 -12.87 18.24
N LEU A 259 -10.90 -11.89 17.79
CA LEU A 259 -10.83 -10.50 18.21
C LEU A 259 -11.83 -10.25 19.36
N LEU A 260 -11.32 -9.73 20.47
CA LEU A 260 -12.11 -9.29 21.62
C LEU A 260 -11.83 -7.80 21.90
N ASP A 261 -12.85 -7.07 22.34
CA ASP A 261 -12.69 -5.78 23.00
C ASP A 261 -12.43 -5.95 24.51
N ASP A 262 -12.30 -4.85 25.26
CA ASP A 262 -12.04 -4.91 26.70
C ASP A 262 -13.12 -5.71 27.44
N LEU A 263 -14.39 -5.48 27.13
CA LEU A 263 -15.51 -6.17 27.78
C LEU A 263 -15.54 -7.66 27.46
N GLY A 264 -15.35 -8.01 26.19
CA GLY A 264 -15.26 -9.41 25.74
C GLY A 264 -14.06 -10.14 26.35
N LEU A 265 -12.92 -9.46 26.48
CA LEU A 265 -11.72 -10.00 27.10
C LEU A 265 -11.92 -10.27 28.60
N GLU A 266 -12.51 -9.33 29.33
CA GLU A 266 -12.83 -9.49 30.75
C GLU A 266 -13.82 -10.65 30.97
N ALA A 267 -14.91 -10.68 30.19
CA ALA A 267 -15.91 -11.74 30.29
C ALA A 267 -15.32 -13.12 29.96
N TRP A 268 -14.49 -13.22 28.93
CA TRP A 268 -13.83 -14.48 28.58
C TRP A 268 -12.83 -14.92 29.65
N ARG A 269 -12.04 -14.00 30.22
CA ARG A 269 -11.11 -14.31 31.33
C ARG A 269 -11.85 -14.84 32.56
N ALA A 270 -12.96 -14.22 32.95
CA ALA A 270 -13.79 -14.69 34.05
C ALA A 270 -14.31 -16.10 33.78
N ALA A 271 -14.80 -16.38 32.56
CA ALA A 271 -15.27 -17.70 32.19
C ALA A 271 -14.14 -18.76 32.17
N CYS A 272 -12.91 -18.39 31.82
CA CYS A 272 -11.75 -19.26 31.92
C CYS A 272 -11.39 -19.59 33.39
N GLU A 273 -11.47 -18.62 34.31
CA GLU A 273 -11.24 -18.81 35.73
C GLU A 273 -12.30 -19.73 36.37
N ASP A 274 -13.57 -19.52 36.00
CA ASP A 274 -14.69 -20.39 36.42
C ASP A 274 -14.50 -21.83 35.94
N ALA A 275 -14.13 -22.01 34.67
CA ALA A 275 -13.82 -23.32 34.10
C ALA A 275 -12.67 -24.01 34.83
N LYS A 276 -11.59 -23.28 35.09
CA LYS A 276 -10.43 -23.78 35.86
C LYS A 276 -10.83 -24.20 37.28
N SER A 277 -11.66 -23.40 37.94
CA SER A 277 -12.17 -23.69 39.29
C SER A 277 -13.06 -24.92 39.32
N ALA A 278 -13.73 -25.24 38.20
CA ALA A 278 -14.59 -26.40 38.02
C ALA A 278 -13.88 -27.62 37.41
N ASP A 279 -12.55 -27.57 37.25
CA ASP A 279 -11.71 -28.58 36.57
C ASP A 279 -12.20 -28.91 35.14
N LYS A 280 -12.60 -27.88 34.39
CA LYS A 280 -13.07 -27.93 33.01
C LYS A 280 -12.09 -27.26 32.04
N GLU A 281 -12.19 -27.64 30.78
CA GLU A 281 -11.48 -26.99 29.68
C GLU A 281 -11.91 -25.52 29.55
N PRO A 282 -10.96 -24.59 29.26
CA PRO A 282 -11.30 -23.18 29.02
C PRO A 282 -12.28 -23.04 27.84
N PRO A 283 -13.29 -22.16 27.94
CA PRO A 283 -14.24 -21.94 26.85
C PRO A 283 -13.57 -21.28 25.65
N SER A 284 -14.08 -21.54 24.43
CA SER A 284 -13.67 -20.81 23.23
C SER A 284 -13.90 -19.31 23.41
N PRO A 285 -12.97 -18.42 22.98
CA PRO A 285 -13.18 -16.98 23.00
C PRO A 285 -14.21 -16.48 21.98
N ASN A 286 -14.58 -17.30 20.99
CA ASN A 286 -15.44 -16.90 19.87
C ASN A 286 -16.80 -16.29 20.29
N PRO A 287 -17.57 -16.87 21.25
CA PRO A 287 -18.83 -16.28 21.69
C PRO A 287 -18.71 -14.90 22.33
N TYR A 288 -17.52 -14.50 22.77
CA TYR A 288 -17.22 -13.20 23.40
C TYR A 288 -16.74 -12.16 22.38
N SER A 289 -16.65 -12.54 21.09
CA SER A 289 -16.17 -11.65 20.05
C SER A 289 -17.20 -10.60 19.67
N PHE A 290 -16.83 -9.33 19.78
CA PHE A 290 -17.67 -8.22 19.32
C PHE A 290 -17.92 -8.27 17.82
N THR A 291 -17.04 -8.91 17.03
CA THR A 291 -17.16 -8.98 15.57
C THR A 291 -18.42 -9.73 15.12
N LEU A 292 -18.96 -10.63 15.94
CA LEU A 292 -20.22 -11.34 15.69
C LEU A 292 -21.45 -10.41 15.67
N GLN A 293 -21.36 -9.22 16.26
CA GLN A 293 -22.41 -8.20 16.18
C GLN A 293 -22.50 -7.55 14.79
N TYR A 294 -21.43 -7.63 14.01
CA TYR A 294 -21.30 -6.99 12.70
C TYR A 294 -21.42 -7.98 11.53
N THR A 295 -21.02 -9.23 11.74
CA THR A 295 -21.02 -10.26 10.69
C THR A 295 -21.05 -11.66 11.30
N PRO A 296 -21.79 -12.61 10.69
CA PRO A 296 -21.79 -14.01 11.14
C PRO A 296 -20.41 -14.68 10.99
N ASP A 297 -19.56 -14.22 10.07
CA ASP A 297 -18.20 -14.75 9.88
C ASP A 297 -17.23 -14.29 11.00
N GLY A 298 -17.66 -13.38 11.87
CA GLY A 298 -16.91 -12.91 13.01
C GLY A 298 -15.51 -12.39 12.64
N SER A 299 -14.49 -12.87 13.35
CA SER A 299 -13.10 -12.47 13.13
C SER A 299 -12.49 -12.98 11.81
N LEU A 300 -13.17 -13.89 11.09
CA LEU A 300 -12.73 -14.42 9.79
C LEU A 300 -13.28 -13.65 8.58
N ALA A 301 -14.15 -12.66 8.80
CA ALA A 301 -14.67 -11.81 7.75
C ALA A 301 -13.55 -11.06 7.00
N THR A 302 -13.87 -10.48 5.84
CA THR A 302 -12.93 -9.71 5.01
C THR A 302 -12.36 -8.49 5.76
N ARG A 303 -11.20 -8.01 5.31
CA ARG A 303 -10.44 -6.94 5.99
C ARG A 303 -11.26 -5.69 6.23
N ASP A 304 -12.05 -5.28 5.25
CA ASP A 304 -12.87 -4.06 5.32
C ASP A 304 -13.97 -4.18 6.38
N ILE A 305 -14.66 -5.32 6.47
CA ILE A 305 -15.68 -5.57 7.49
C ILE A 305 -15.05 -5.59 8.88
N VAL A 306 -13.97 -6.35 9.07
CA VAL A 306 -13.29 -6.44 10.38
C VAL A 306 -12.72 -5.09 10.80
N ALA A 307 -12.08 -4.35 9.88
CA ALA A 307 -11.54 -3.03 10.20
C ALA A 307 -12.64 -2.03 10.58
N ARG A 308 -13.80 -2.05 9.91
CA ARG A 308 -14.97 -1.24 10.28
C ARG A 308 -15.51 -1.62 11.66
N ALA A 309 -15.64 -2.92 11.95
CA ALA A 309 -16.11 -3.39 13.25
C ALA A 309 -15.18 -2.91 14.39
N ILE A 310 -13.86 -3.01 14.21
CA ILE A 310 -12.89 -2.52 15.20
C ILE A 310 -12.99 -1.00 15.35
N ASP A 311 -13.00 -0.22 14.24
CA ASP A 311 -13.09 1.24 14.28
C ASP A 311 -14.35 1.72 15.01
N GLN A 312 -15.51 1.09 14.74
CA GLN A 312 -16.76 1.41 15.42
C GLN A 312 -16.70 1.04 16.91
N GLN A 313 -16.17 -0.14 17.24
CA GLN A 313 -16.06 -0.59 18.62
C GLN A 313 -15.13 0.31 19.45
N MET A 314 -13.96 0.66 18.90
CA MET A 314 -13.02 1.58 19.54
C MET A 314 -13.66 2.96 19.79
N LYS A 315 -14.37 3.50 18.80
CA LYS A 315 -15.06 4.79 18.92
C LYS A 315 -16.21 4.76 19.92
N LYS A 316 -16.96 3.66 19.98
CA LYS A 316 -18.08 3.45 20.91
C LYS A 316 -17.60 3.46 22.36
N HIS A 317 -16.47 2.80 22.65
CA HIS A 317 -15.96 2.64 24.01
C HIS A 317 -14.82 3.61 24.36
N GLY A 318 -14.34 4.42 23.42
CA GLY A 318 -13.23 5.36 23.64
C GLY A 318 -11.89 4.67 23.87
N THR A 319 -11.71 3.45 23.36
CA THR A 319 -10.49 2.65 23.51
C THR A 319 -9.51 2.90 22.37
N SER A 320 -8.22 2.60 22.59
CA SER A 320 -7.16 2.80 21.60
C SER A 320 -6.80 1.55 20.80
N CYS A 321 -7.25 0.37 21.23
CA CYS A 321 -7.01 -0.92 20.58
C CYS A 321 -8.09 -1.94 20.94
N VAL A 322 -8.04 -3.09 20.28
CA VAL A 322 -8.72 -4.34 20.63
C VAL A 322 -7.69 -5.46 20.75
N TYR A 323 -8.09 -6.67 21.16
CA TYR A 323 -7.14 -7.75 21.44
C TYR A 323 -7.36 -8.95 20.52
N LEU A 324 -6.26 -9.44 19.93
CA LEU A 324 -6.25 -10.69 19.18
C LEU A 324 -5.84 -11.85 20.10
N ILE A 325 -6.75 -12.81 20.26
CA ILE A 325 -6.60 -13.96 21.16
C ILE A 325 -6.18 -15.19 20.36
N THR A 326 -5.08 -15.82 20.79
CA THR A 326 -4.50 -17.01 20.16
C THR A 326 -4.26 -18.15 21.17
N SER A 327 -4.41 -17.89 22.46
CA SER A 327 -4.08 -18.84 23.54
C SER A 327 -4.96 -20.09 23.62
N HIS A 328 -6.10 -20.10 22.91
CA HIS A 328 -6.99 -21.26 22.78
C HIS A 328 -6.58 -22.22 21.65
N LEU A 329 -5.54 -21.86 20.88
CA LEU A 329 -5.05 -22.64 19.74
C LEU A 329 -3.81 -23.43 20.14
N ASP A 330 -3.83 -24.74 19.93
CA ASP A 330 -2.65 -25.61 20.13
C ASP A 330 -1.81 -25.63 18.84
N LEU A 331 -0.98 -24.57 18.66
CA LEU A 331 -0.14 -24.41 17.48
C LEU A 331 1.30 -24.02 17.84
N PRO A 332 2.29 -24.55 17.10
CA PRO A 332 3.69 -24.15 17.28
C PRO A 332 3.94 -22.78 16.63
N PHE A 333 3.43 -21.70 17.24
CA PHE A 333 3.43 -20.35 16.67
C PHE A 333 4.82 -19.85 16.26
N SER A 334 5.85 -20.08 17.06
CA SER A 334 7.22 -19.66 16.76
C SER A 334 7.81 -20.33 15.51
N LYS A 335 7.31 -21.53 15.15
CA LYS A 335 7.70 -22.21 13.90
C LYS A 335 6.86 -21.73 12.71
N LYS A 336 5.55 -21.50 12.94
CA LYS A 336 4.61 -21.12 11.88
C LYS A 336 4.70 -19.63 11.51
N PHE A 337 4.94 -18.76 12.50
CA PHE A 337 5.02 -17.31 12.37
C PHE A 337 6.30 -16.76 13.07
N PRO A 338 7.49 -17.11 12.60
CA PRO A 338 8.74 -16.82 13.32
C PRO A 338 9.03 -15.32 13.46
N ASN A 339 8.72 -14.50 12.44
CA ASN A 339 8.96 -13.06 12.53
C ASN A 339 7.95 -12.37 13.44
N ILE A 340 6.67 -12.78 13.39
CA ILE A 340 5.63 -12.24 14.27
C ILE A 340 5.94 -12.59 15.71
N SER A 341 6.30 -13.87 16.01
CA SER A 341 6.66 -14.30 17.37
C SER A 341 7.85 -13.50 17.90
N ARG A 342 8.94 -13.38 17.11
CA ARG A 342 10.11 -12.60 17.50
C ARG A 342 9.77 -11.13 17.78
N ARG A 343 8.94 -10.49 16.93
CA ARG A 343 8.56 -9.08 17.12
C ARG A 343 7.70 -8.88 18.36
N LEU A 344 6.82 -9.83 18.68
CA LEU A 344 6.03 -9.79 19.90
C LEU A 344 6.88 -10.02 21.14
N ASP A 345 7.86 -10.93 21.07
CA ASP A 345 8.83 -11.18 22.16
C ASP A 345 9.63 -9.90 22.50
N GLU A 346 9.98 -9.07 21.50
CA GLU A 346 10.64 -7.77 21.69
C GLU A 346 9.76 -6.78 22.48
N GLU A 347 8.43 -6.89 22.39
CA GLU A 347 7.44 -6.11 23.16
C GLU A 347 7.03 -6.80 24.50
N GLY A 348 7.63 -7.93 24.82
CA GLY A 348 7.29 -8.71 26.01
C GLY A 348 5.96 -9.48 25.90
N LEU A 349 5.47 -9.73 24.69
CA LEU A 349 4.24 -10.46 24.40
C LEU A 349 4.56 -11.82 23.75
N VAL A 350 3.82 -12.86 24.13
CA VAL A 350 4.00 -14.21 23.61
C VAL A 350 2.77 -14.63 22.80
N LEU A 351 2.96 -14.82 21.48
CA LEU A 351 1.92 -15.36 20.61
C LEU A 351 1.54 -16.79 21.04
N GLY A 352 0.24 -17.06 21.18
CA GLY A 352 -0.26 -18.33 21.74
C GLY A 352 -0.50 -18.29 23.25
N LYS A 353 -0.16 -17.17 23.92
CA LYS A 353 -0.33 -17.02 25.38
C LYS A 353 -1.01 -15.72 25.76
N ASP A 354 -0.46 -14.60 25.30
CA ASP A 354 -0.93 -13.27 25.70
C ASP A 354 -1.99 -12.72 24.75
N PRO A 355 -2.96 -11.90 25.22
CA PRO A 355 -3.81 -11.08 24.36
C PRO A 355 -2.95 -10.05 23.64
N ILE A 356 -2.96 -10.06 22.31
CA ILE A 356 -2.14 -9.17 21.50
C ILE A 356 -2.93 -7.89 21.18
N PRO A 357 -2.50 -6.70 21.64
CA PRO A 357 -3.19 -5.46 21.33
C PRO A 357 -3.05 -5.13 19.84
N VAL A 358 -4.16 -4.89 19.15
CA VAL A 358 -4.18 -4.61 17.72
C VAL A 358 -5.09 -3.42 17.40
N VAL A 359 -4.75 -2.74 16.29
CA VAL A 359 -5.47 -1.57 15.80
C VAL A 359 -5.54 -1.62 14.26
N PRO A 360 -6.60 -1.13 13.62
CA PRO A 360 -6.62 -0.97 12.18
C PRO A 360 -5.60 0.08 11.74
N ALA A 361 -4.82 -0.24 10.71
CA ALA A 361 -3.78 0.65 10.20
C ALA A 361 -3.85 0.78 8.67
N ALA A 362 -3.60 1.97 8.13
CA ALA A 362 -3.54 2.21 6.70
C ALA A 362 -2.48 1.31 6.08
N HIS A 363 -2.85 0.55 5.04
CA HIS A 363 -2.06 -0.56 4.54
C HIS A 363 -1.78 -0.50 3.04
N TYR A 364 -2.80 -0.21 2.22
CA TYR A 364 -2.67 -0.18 0.77
C TYR A 364 -3.61 0.86 0.16
N MET A 365 -3.10 1.59 -0.82
CA MET A 365 -3.89 2.54 -1.60
C MET A 365 -4.31 1.90 -2.92
N VAL A 366 -5.64 1.76 -3.13
CA VAL A 366 -6.19 1.15 -4.35
C VAL A 366 -6.21 2.13 -5.52
N GLY A 367 -6.42 3.42 -5.22
CA GLY A 367 -6.33 4.50 -6.20
C GLY A 367 -4.90 4.82 -6.60
N GLY A 368 -4.76 5.74 -7.54
CA GLY A 368 -3.44 6.14 -8.03
C GLY A 368 -3.47 6.84 -9.38
N VAL A 369 -2.30 6.91 -10.01
CA VAL A 369 -2.15 7.40 -11.38
C VAL A 369 -2.87 6.46 -12.33
N ARG A 370 -3.89 6.97 -13.04
CA ARG A 370 -4.61 6.18 -14.05
C ARG A 370 -3.65 5.80 -15.17
N VAL A 371 -3.58 4.51 -15.48
CA VAL A 371 -2.72 3.97 -16.54
C VAL A 371 -3.50 3.11 -17.52
N ASP A 372 -2.94 2.92 -18.71
CA ASP A 372 -3.41 1.92 -19.66
C ASP A 372 -2.79 0.53 -19.38
N ASN A 373 -3.12 -0.45 -20.22
CA ASN A 373 -2.68 -1.84 -20.06
C ASN A 373 -1.15 -2.06 -20.15
N ILE A 374 -0.39 -1.04 -20.56
CA ILE A 374 1.07 -1.05 -20.62
C ILE A 374 1.70 -0.02 -19.67
N GLY A 375 0.96 0.49 -18.70
CA GLY A 375 1.46 1.35 -17.65
C GLY A 375 1.69 2.82 -18.04
N ARG A 376 1.24 3.30 -19.23
CA ARG A 376 1.37 4.72 -19.59
C ARG A 376 0.36 5.56 -18.81
N ALA A 377 0.82 6.62 -18.16
CA ALA A 377 -0.03 7.53 -17.42
C ALA A 377 -0.93 8.36 -18.35
N PHE A 378 -2.23 8.44 -18.06
CA PHE A 378 -3.16 9.29 -18.82
C PHE A 378 -3.10 10.75 -18.40
N LEU A 379 -3.35 11.66 -19.36
CA LEU A 379 -3.67 13.05 -19.09
C LEU A 379 -5.00 13.17 -18.34
N ARG A 380 -5.13 14.21 -17.49
CA ARG A 380 -6.30 14.39 -16.61
C ARG A 380 -7.62 14.52 -17.36
N ASP A 381 -7.65 15.28 -18.42
CA ASP A 381 -8.88 15.68 -19.10
C ASP A 381 -9.07 15.00 -20.47
N THR A 382 -8.25 13.99 -20.76
CA THR A 382 -8.27 13.29 -22.04
C THR A 382 -8.04 11.79 -21.87
N GLU A 383 -8.33 11.03 -22.91
CA GLU A 383 -7.97 9.60 -23.00
C GLU A 383 -6.58 9.38 -23.67
N SER A 384 -5.77 10.43 -23.70
CA SER A 384 -4.41 10.37 -24.26
C SER A 384 -3.36 10.15 -23.18
N PRO A 385 -2.29 9.39 -23.43
CA PRO A 385 -1.21 9.24 -22.47
C PRO A 385 -0.36 10.51 -22.37
N VAL A 386 0.25 10.73 -21.20
CA VAL A 386 1.38 11.65 -21.02
C VAL A 386 2.60 10.99 -21.65
N PRO A 387 3.17 11.53 -22.75
CA PRO A 387 4.30 10.87 -23.39
C PRO A 387 5.49 10.69 -22.43
N HIS A 388 6.13 9.51 -22.51
CA HIS A 388 7.32 9.17 -21.72
C HIS A 388 7.12 9.08 -20.20
N LEU A 389 5.87 9.09 -19.71
CA LEU A 389 5.53 8.90 -18.29
C LEU A 389 4.77 7.60 -18.09
N TYR A 390 5.29 6.77 -17.18
CA TYR A 390 4.71 5.49 -16.80
C TYR A 390 4.50 5.44 -15.28
N ALA A 391 3.53 4.63 -14.84
CA ALA A 391 3.32 4.34 -13.42
C ALA A 391 2.99 2.85 -13.24
N ILE A 392 3.61 2.22 -12.22
CA ILE A 392 3.51 0.77 -11.95
C ILE A 392 3.48 0.48 -10.45
N GLY A 393 2.89 -0.64 -10.08
CA GLY A 393 2.68 -1.03 -8.69
C GLY A 393 1.70 -0.10 -7.98
N GLU A 394 1.79 0.02 -6.66
CA GLU A 394 0.79 0.71 -5.83
C GLU A 394 0.53 2.19 -6.16
N VAL A 395 1.48 2.87 -6.83
CA VAL A 395 1.26 4.26 -7.29
C VAL A 395 0.30 4.34 -8.47
N ALA A 396 0.08 3.23 -9.18
CA ALA A 396 -0.77 3.15 -10.36
C ALA A 396 -2.20 2.72 -10.01
N CYS A 397 -3.17 3.24 -10.74
CA CYS A 397 -4.55 2.78 -10.77
C CYS A 397 -4.80 2.06 -12.11
N THR A 398 -4.62 0.75 -12.10
CA THR A 398 -4.71 -0.12 -13.28
C THR A 398 -6.14 -0.55 -13.60
N GLY A 399 -7.01 -0.55 -12.58
CA GLY A 399 -8.36 -1.13 -12.65
C GLY A 399 -8.45 -2.55 -12.08
N MET A 400 -7.34 -3.20 -11.73
CA MET A 400 -7.35 -4.57 -11.18
C MET A 400 -8.11 -4.67 -9.85
N HIS A 401 -7.93 -3.71 -8.96
CA HIS A 401 -8.38 -3.84 -7.56
C HIS A 401 -9.78 -3.29 -7.29
N GLY A 402 -10.37 -2.58 -8.25
CA GLY A 402 -11.71 -2.00 -8.08
C GLY A 402 -11.82 -1.09 -6.87
N ALA A 403 -12.75 -1.40 -5.96
CA ALA A 403 -12.96 -0.64 -4.73
C ALA A 403 -12.29 -1.28 -3.48
N ASN A 404 -11.71 -2.48 -3.62
CA ASN A 404 -11.01 -3.18 -2.53
C ASN A 404 -10.07 -4.26 -3.09
N ARG A 405 -8.82 -4.25 -2.66
CA ARG A 405 -7.78 -5.18 -3.13
C ARG A 405 -7.91 -6.55 -2.46
N LEU A 406 -7.91 -7.61 -3.27
CA LEU A 406 -7.71 -8.98 -2.78
C LEU A 406 -6.27 -9.15 -2.26
N ALA A 407 -6.10 -9.87 -1.17
CA ALA A 407 -4.78 -10.15 -0.59
C ALA A 407 -3.83 -10.78 -1.63
N SER A 408 -2.53 -10.50 -1.53
CA SER A 408 -1.46 -11.05 -2.40
C SER A 408 -1.54 -10.72 -3.90
N ASN A 409 -2.54 -9.92 -4.34
CA ASN A 409 -2.63 -9.43 -5.72
C ASN A 409 -1.73 -8.21 -5.99
N SER A 410 -1.30 -7.46 -4.97
CA SER A 410 -0.49 -6.25 -5.17
C SER A 410 0.90 -6.54 -5.74
N LEU A 411 1.55 -7.61 -5.26
CA LEU A 411 2.86 -8.02 -5.78
C LEU A 411 2.74 -8.58 -7.19
N LEU A 412 1.64 -9.30 -7.50
CA LEU A 412 1.35 -9.79 -8.84
C LEU A 412 1.16 -8.64 -9.83
N GLU A 413 0.28 -7.68 -9.53
CA GLU A 413 0.07 -6.49 -10.35
C GLU A 413 1.39 -5.77 -10.63
N ALA A 414 2.20 -5.58 -9.58
CA ALA A 414 3.48 -4.89 -9.68
C ALA A 414 4.43 -5.54 -10.69
N VAL A 415 4.60 -6.87 -10.66
CA VAL A 415 5.53 -7.55 -11.60
C VAL A 415 4.96 -7.67 -13.01
N VAL A 416 3.63 -7.82 -13.16
CA VAL A 416 3.02 -7.87 -14.50
C VAL A 416 3.15 -6.52 -15.20
N PHE A 417 2.80 -5.43 -14.54
CA PHE A 417 2.94 -4.10 -15.14
C PHE A 417 4.40 -3.69 -15.33
N ALA A 418 5.29 -4.11 -14.44
CA ALA A 418 6.73 -3.92 -14.60
C ALA A 418 7.25 -4.55 -15.89
N GLU A 419 6.85 -5.80 -16.18
CA GLU A 419 7.19 -6.48 -17.43
C GLU A 419 6.58 -5.78 -18.64
N ARG A 420 5.30 -5.41 -18.59
CA ARG A 420 4.62 -4.75 -19.71
C ARG A 420 5.27 -3.41 -20.09
N VAL A 421 5.64 -2.59 -19.10
CA VAL A 421 6.38 -1.34 -19.34
C VAL A 421 7.74 -1.63 -19.93
N ALA A 422 8.49 -2.61 -19.37
CA ALA A 422 9.80 -2.98 -19.90
C ALA A 422 9.71 -3.45 -21.34
N GLN A 423 8.81 -4.37 -21.67
CA GLN A 423 8.61 -4.86 -23.03
C GLN A 423 8.20 -3.75 -24.00
N HIS A 424 7.31 -2.85 -23.55
CA HIS A 424 6.92 -1.71 -24.37
C HIS A 424 8.11 -0.81 -24.73
N LEU A 425 8.97 -0.47 -23.76
CA LEU A 425 10.15 0.37 -23.96
C LEU A 425 11.24 -0.32 -24.78
N ILE A 426 11.38 -1.64 -24.65
CA ILE A 426 12.31 -2.44 -25.45
C ILE A 426 11.89 -2.46 -26.93
N LEU A 427 10.60 -2.69 -27.19
CA LEU A 427 10.07 -2.77 -28.55
C LEU A 427 9.88 -1.39 -29.21
N ASN A 428 9.64 -0.36 -28.41
CA ASN A 428 9.40 1.01 -28.84
C ASN A 428 10.29 1.98 -28.04
N PRO A 429 11.62 1.94 -28.23
CA PRO A 429 12.52 2.80 -27.48
C PRO A 429 12.16 4.28 -27.72
N PRO A 430 12.05 5.08 -26.64
CA PRO A 430 11.72 6.49 -26.76
C PRO A 430 12.84 7.25 -27.48
N ASN A 431 12.45 8.27 -28.26
CA ASN A 431 13.43 9.17 -28.86
C ASN A 431 14.09 10.04 -27.78
N THR A 432 15.39 10.16 -27.85
CA THR A 432 16.15 11.05 -26.97
C THR A 432 15.65 12.49 -27.09
N TYR A 433 15.41 13.13 -25.97
CA TYR A 433 15.02 14.53 -25.94
C TYR A 433 16.25 15.42 -26.11
N GLU A 434 16.36 16.10 -27.25
CA GLU A 434 17.48 17.01 -27.56
C GLU A 434 17.26 18.45 -27.07
N GLY A 435 16.20 18.69 -26.29
CA GLY A 435 15.87 20.01 -25.75
C GLY A 435 16.76 20.39 -24.55
N ASN A 436 16.65 21.64 -24.13
CA ASN A 436 17.34 22.12 -22.95
C ASN A 436 16.60 21.65 -21.67
N HIS A 437 17.31 20.95 -20.80
CA HIS A 437 16.81 20.56 -19.49
C HIS A 437 17.11 21.70 -18.50
N PRO A 438 16.09 22.43 -18.03
CA PRO A 438 16.33 23.55 -17.12
C PRO A 438 16.88 23.02 -15.79
N PRO A 439 18.01 23.57 -15.31
CA PRO A 439 18.48 23.25 -13.97
C PRO A 439 17.46 23.78 -12.93
N TRP A 440 17.50 23.18 -11.76
CA TRP A 440 16.74 23.73 -10.63
C TRP A 440 17.19 25.16 -10.33
N ARG A 441 16.21 26.04 -10.09
CA ARG A 441 16.49 27.43 -9.73
C ARG A 441 16.23 27.63 -8.26
N SER A 442 17.29 28.03 -7.54
CA SER A 442 17.24 28.32 -6.09
C SER A 442 17.43 29.80 -5.78
N GLU A 443 17.55 30.67 -6.81
CA GLU A 443 17.75 32.09 -6.59
C GLU A 443 16.52 32.70 -5.87
N GLY A 444 16.80 33.37 -4.74
CA GLY A 444 15.77 34.00 -3.91
C GLY A 444 15.06 33.06 -2.94
N LEU A 445 15.50 31.78 -2.83
CA LEU A 445 15.04 30.87 -1.79
C LEU A 445 15.94 30.97 -0.56
N ASP A 446 15.33 31.02 0.62
CA ASP A 446 16.05 31.06 1.90
C ASP A 446 16.09 29.63 2.53
N ALA A 447 17.10 29.36 3.36
CA ALA A 447 17.09 28.19 4.21
C ALA A 447 15.91 28.27 5.19
N LEU A 448 15.30 27.10 5.46
CA LEU A 448 14.22 27.02 6.44
C LEU A 448 14.73 27.44 7.83
N ARG A 449 14.20 28.55 8.36
CA ARG A 449 14.64 29.11 9.65
C ARG A 449 14.10 28.35 10.84
N GLU A 450 12.91 27.80 10.71
CA GLU A 450 12.19 27.10 11.78
C GLU A 450 11.57 25.79 11.27
N HIS A 451 11.95 24.66 11.86
CA HIS A 451 11.38 23.35 11.55
C HIS A 451 10.03 23.08 12.27
N GLY A 452 9.76 23.83 13.35
CA GLY A 452 8.55 23.65 14.16
C GLY A 452 7.24 23.71 13.37
N PRO A 453 7.00 24.72 12.52
CA PRO A 453 5.81 24.81 11.69
C PRO A 453 5.60 23.57 10.80
N VAL A 454 6.62 23.09 10.12
CA VAL A 454 6.53 21.89 9.24
C VAL A 454 6.12 20.65 10.02
N ILE A 455 6.71 20.44 11.20
CA ILE A 455 6.38 19.31 12.08
C ILE A 455 4.93 19.41 12.60
N ASN A 456 4.50 20.61 13.01
CA ASN A 456 3.16 20.86 13.50
C ASN A 456 2.11 20.67 12.41
N ASP A 457 2.37 21.15 11.21
CA ASP A 457 1.46 21.01 10.06
C ASP A 457 1.33 19.55 9.64
N ARG A 458 2.44 18.81 9.59
CA ARG A 458 2.42 17.34 9.35
C ARG A 458 1.59 16.62 10.41
N THR A 459 1.79 16.94 11.68
CA THR A 459 1.03 16.35 12.79
C THR A 459 -0.46 16.66 12.68
N SER A 460 -0.81 17.91 12.35
CA SER A 460 -2.19 18.37 12.17
C SER A 460 -2.86 17.68 10.97
N LEU A 461 -2.13 17.52 9.86
CA LEU A 461 -2.62 16.80 8.68
C LEU A 461 -2.91 15.34 9.02
N VAL A 462 -1.93 14.61 9.56
CA VAL A 462 -2.04 13.18 9.90
C VAL A 462 -3.18 12.95 10.90
N ARG A 463 -3.31 13.81 11.90
CA ARG A 463 -4.42 13.76 12.85
C ARG A 463 -5.76 13.98 12.15
N THR A 464 -5.88 15.00 11.31
CA THR A 464 -7.10 15.30 10.55
C THR A 464 -7.52 14.12 9.67
N MET A 465 -6.58 13.52 8.94
CA MET A 465 -6.86 12.38 8.07
C MET A 465 -7.27 11.14 8.86
N SER A 466 -6.63 10.88 10.01
CA SER A 466 -6.97 9.73 10.86
C SER A 466 -8.35 9.85 11.50
N GLU A 467 -8.68 11.03 12.06
CA GLU A 467 -9.94 11.25 12.79
C GLU A 467 -11.14 11.46 11.87
N GLU A 468 -10.95 12.15 10.72
CA GLU A 468 -12.06 12.62 9.87
C GLU A 468 -12.21 11.82 8.56
N VAL A 469 -11.11 11.23 8.06
CA VAL A 469 -11.02 10.59 6.73
C VAL A 469 -10.56 9.13 6.85
N GLY A 470 -10.76 8.55 8.02
CA GLY A 470 -10.40 7.15 8.30
C GLY A 470 -11.35 6.13 7.67
N ILE A 471 -11.65 5.05 8.41
CA ILE A 471 -12.44 3.91 7.93
C ILE A 471 -13.91 4.26 7.81
N VAL A 472 -14.53 4.75 8.91
CA VAL A 472 -15.93 5.17 8.94
C VAL A 472 -15.99 6.69 8.81
N ARG A 473 -16.61 7.17 7.74
CA ARG A 473 -16.69 8.58 7.32
C ARG A 473 -18.10 9.13 7.47
N SER A 474 -18.23 10.48 7.47
CA SER A 474 -19.49 11.18 7.31
C SER A 474 -19.27 12.47 6.51
N ASN A 475 -20.33 12.99 5.87
CA ASN A 475 -20.26 14.22 5.10
C ASN A 475 -19.77 15.41 5.95
N GLN A 476 -20.19 15.47 7.21
CA GLN A 476 -19.76 16.52 8.14
C GLN A 476 -18.26 16.43 8.41
N ARG A 477 -17.73 15.24 8.69
CA ARG A 477 -16.30 15.01 8.92
C ARG A 477 -15.49 15.33 7.66
N LEU A 478 -15.88 14.81 6.50
CA LEU A 478 -15.18 15.06 5.23
C LEU A 478 -15.14 16.56 4.89
N LYS A 479 -16.25 17.29 5.06
CA LYS A 479 -16.29 18.75 4.84
C LYS A 479 -15.39 19.52 5.84
N ARG A 480 -15.27 19.03 7.08
CA ARG A 480 -14.36 19.60 8.08
C ARG A 480 -12.91 19.33 7.73
N ALA A 481 -12.59 18.10 7.32
CA ALA A 481 -11.27 17.72 6.84
C ALA A 481 -10.87 18.57 5.64
N LYS A 482 -11.77 18.75 4.65
CA LYS A 482 -11.47 19.56 3.46
C LYS A 482 -10.98 20.96 3.84
N ARG A 483 -11.70 21.67 4.70
CA ARG A 483 -11.31 23.04 5.10
C ARG A 483 -9.94 23.09 5.79
N ARG A 484 -9.61 22.07 6.61
CA ARG A 484 -8.31 22.00 7.29
C ARG A 484 -7.18 21.70 6.34
N VAL A 485 -7.39 20.73 5.45
CA VAL A 485 -6.38 20.32 4.46
C VAL A 485 -6.14 21.44 3.44
N ASP A 486 -7.19 22.14 2.97
CA ASP A 486 -7.06 23.28 2.06
C ASP A 486 -6.22 24.42 2.69
N LEU A 487 -6.40 24.68 3.99
CA LEU A 487 -5.59 25.68 4.71
C LEU A 487 -4.11 25.23 4.81
N LEU A 488 -3.86 24.00 5.25
CA LEU A 488 -2.51 23.44 5.33
C LEU A 488 -1.80 23.45 3.96
N GLN A 489 -2.53 23.08 2.88
CA GLN A 489 -2.01 23.14 1.52
C GLN A 489 -1.57 24.55 1.13
N SER A 490 -2.37 25.57 1.48
CA SER A 490 -2.02 26.98 1.21
C SER A 490 -0.75 27.41 1.95
N ASP A 491 -0.64 27.06 3.23
CA ASP A 491 0.51 27.42 4.06
C ASP A 491 1.80 26.73 3.57
N VAL A 492 1.70 25.45 3.24
CA VAL A 492 2.84 24.67 2.71
C VAL A 492 3.29 25.18 1.34
N GLU A 493 2.37 25.58 0.45
CA GLU A 493 2.75 26.19 -0.84
C GLU A 493 3.43 27.55 -0.68
N MET A 494 3.11 28.32 0.36
CA MET A 494 3.87 29.55 0.68
C MET A 494 5.28 29.21 1.16
N MET A 495 5.44 28.25 2.07
CA MET A 495 6.76 27.77 2.51
C MET A 495 7.59 27.24 1.34
N TRP A 496 7.00 26.44 0.47
CA TRP A 496 7.64 25.90 -0.73
C TRP A 496 8.20 26.98 -1.66
N LYS A 497 7.46 28.06 -1.87
CA LYS A 497 7.87 29.17 -2.78
C LYS A 497 8.99 30.02 -2.22
N THR A 498 9.26 29.97 -0.93
CA THR A 498 10.22 30.85 -0.26
C THR A 498 11.42 30.11 0.33
N SER A 499 11.38 28.78 0.40
CA SER A 499 12.43 27.98 1.05
C SER A 499 13.16 27.07 0.06
N VAL A 500 14.44 26.85 0.28
CA VAL A 500 15.17 25.77 -0.40
C VAL A 500 14.51 24.43 -0.08
N PRO A 501 14.44 23.51 -1.04
CA PRO A 501 13.83 22.20 -0.79
C PRO A 501 14.56 21.46 0.33
N THR A 502 13.78 20.98 1.31
CA THR A 502 14.22 19.98 2.28
C THR A 502 13.29 18.77 2.19
N ARG A 503 13.72 17.63 2.70
CA ARG A 503 12.89 16.43 2.72
C ARG A 503 11.54 16.69 3.36
N GLU A 504 11.53 17.36 4.51
CA GLU A 504 10.34 17.61 5.31
C GLU A 504 9.31 18.45 4.56
N ILE A 505 9.75 19.51 3.87
CA ILE A 505 8.88 20.40 3.08
C ILE A 505 8.34 19.65 1.85
N VAL A 506 9.18 18.90 1.13
CA VAL A 506 8.76 18.13 -0.05
C VAL A 506 7.71 17.08 0.34
N GLU A 507 7.98 16.30 1.39
CA GLU A 507 7.04 15.28 1.88
C GLU A 507 5.73 15.91 2.37
N LEU A 508 5.78 17.00 3.13
CA LEU A 508 4.58 17.67 3.63
C LEU A 508 3.74 18.25 2.48
N ARG A 509 4.37 18.88 1.50
CA ARG A 509 3.71 19.38 0.28
C ARG A 509 2.99 18.27 -0.47
N ASN A 510 3.63 17.12 -0.62
CA ASN A 510 3.05 15.96 -1.28
C ASN A 510 1.88 15.39 -0.46
N LEU A 511 2.05 15.21 0.84
CA LEU A 511 1.01 14.69 1.74
C LEU A 511 -0.24 15.60 1.78
N CYS A 512 -0.07 16.92 1.82
CA CYS A 512 -1.19 17.87 1.79
C CYS A 512 -1.98 17.75 0.49
N LEU A 513 -1.30 17.73 -0.65
CA LEU A 513 -1.93 17.56 -1.96
C LEU A 513 -2.71 16.23 -2.04
N ILE A 514 -2.10 15.13 -1.62
CA ILE A 514 -2.76 13.82 -1.67
C ILE A 514 -3.91 13.75 -0.66
N GLY A 515 -3.76 14.33 0.52
CA GLY A 515 -4.84 14.47 1.50
C GLY A 515 -6.06 15.20 0.90
N GLN A 516 -5.83 16.28 0.16
CA GLN A 516 -6.88 17.00 -0.57
C GLN A 516 -7.58 16.10 -1.59
N LEU A 517 -6.82 15.39 -2.43
CA LEU A 517 -7.38 14.48 -3.44
C LEU A 517 -8.18 13.32 -2.80
N VAL A 518 -7.73 12.77 -1.69
CA VAL A 518 -8.47 11.74 -0.95
C VAL A 518 -9.81 12.28 -0.44
N VAL A 519 -9.80 13.45 0.20
CA VAL A 519 -11.02 14.07 0.74
C VAL A 519 -12.00 14.44 -0.36
N GLU A 520 -11.53 15.05 -1.46
CA GLU A 520 -12.36 15.43 -2.59
C GLU A 520 -12.97 14.22 -3.26
N ASN A 521 -12.19 13.16 -3.49
CA ASN A 521 -12.71 11.93 -4.08
C ASN A 521 -13.69 11.22 -3.12
N ALA A 522 -13.46 11.25 -1.79
CA ALA A 522 -14.42 10.70 -0.83
C ALA A 522 -15.74 11.49 -0.79
N LEU A 523 -15.70 12.82 -0.95
CA LEU A 523 -16.89 13.66 -1.04
C LEU A 523 -17.67 13.49 -2.36
N SER A 524 -17.01 13.09 -3.43
CA SER A 524 -17.62 12.87 -4.74
C SER A 524 -18.31 11.51 -4.89
N GLN A 525 -18.07 10.57 -3.94
CA GLN A 525 -18.74 9.28 -3.96
C GLN A 525 -20.22 9.43 -3.61
N SER A 526 -21.09 8.83 -4.42
CA SER A 526 -22.56 8.87 -4.24
C SER A 526 -23.11 7.63 -3.54
N GLU A 527 -22.30 6.57 -3.34
CA GLU A 527 -22.68 5.31 -2.71
C GLU A 527 -21.52 4.72 -1.88
N ASN A 528 -21.85 3.88 -0.93
CA ASN A 528 -20.87 3.06 -0.23
C ASN A 528 -20.46 1.89 -1.13
N ARG A 529 -19.13 1.72 -1.28
CA ARG A 529 -18.56 0.65 -2.09
C ARG A 529 -17.18 0.26 -1.55
N GLY A 530 -16.97 -1.03 -1.34
CA GLY A 530 -15.70 -1.58 -0.87
C GLY A 530 -15.12 -0.84 0.34
N LEU A 531 -13.97 -0.19 0.16
CA LEU A 531 -13.24 0.53 1.20
C LEU A 531 -13.80 1.92 1.52
N HIS A 532 -14.70 2.45 0.70
CA HIS A 532 -15.38 3.72 1.01
C HIS A 532 -16.68 3.46 1.75
N TYR A 533 -16.72 3.86 3.02
CA TYR A 533 -17.90 3.76 3.87
C TYR A 533 -18.21 5.11 4.52
N ASN A 534 -19.36 5.71 4.13
CA ASN A 534 -19.86 6.97 4.65
C ASN A 534 -21.27 6.76 5.20
N VAL A 535 -21.45 7.00 6.48
CA VAL A 535 -22.71 6.76 7.18
C VAL A 535 -23.89 7.58 6.62
N ASP A 536 -23.61 8.71 5.96
CA ASP A 536 -24.63 9.58 5.37
C ASP A 536 -25.09 9.16 3.97
N LEU A 537 -24.43 8.15 3.36
CA LEU A 537 -24.79 7.58 2.06
C LEU A 537 -25.69 6.34 2.17
N ILE A 538 -26.16 6.02 3.36
CA ILE A 538 -27.09 4.91 3.60
C ILE A 538 -28.49 5.36 3.18
N THR A 539 -28.93 4.99 1.98
CA THR A 539 -30.28 5.21 1.49
C THR A 539 -31.12 3.93 1.64
N ASP A 540 -32.41 4.12 2.02
CA ASP A 540 -33.45 3.08 2.04
C ASP A 540 -33.26 1.89 3.00
N GLY A 541 -33.41 2.15 4.32
CA GLY A 541 -33.84 1.11 5.30
C GLY A 541 -32.88 -0.04 5.58
N LYS A 542 -31.77 -0.14 4.88
CA LYS A 542 -30.66 -1.07 5.17
C LYS A 542 -29.55 -0.33 5.91
N ARG A 543 -29.85 0.19 7.10
CA ARG A 543 -28.78 0.34 8.09
C ARG A 543 -28.20 -1.05 8.31
N GLU A 544 -26.87 -1.20 8.17
CA GLU A 544 -26.21 -2.31 8.85
C GLU A 544 -26.71 -2.26 10.30
N PRO A 545 -27.12 -3.39 10.88
CA PRO A 545 -27.72 -3.37 12.21
C PRO A 545 -26.80 -2.61 13.15
N GLU A 546 -27.31 -1.51 13.72
CA GLU A 546 -26.70 -0.98 14.95
C GLU A 546 -26.65 -2.16 15.91
N PRO A 547 -25.50 -2.41 16.58
CA PRO A 547 -25.44 -3.48 17.54
C PRO A 547 -26.63 -3.33 18.46
N SER A 548 -27.49 -4.34 18.53
CA SER A 548 -28.65 -4.33 19.40
C SER A 548 -28.15 -3.96 20.79
N ALA A 549 -28.63 -2.84 21.32
CA ALA A 549 -28.51 -2.57 22.74
C ALA A 549 -29.26 -3.70 23.44
N SER A 550 -28.54 -4.75 23.80
CA SER A 550 -29.05 -5.75 24.75
C SER A 550 -28.96 -5.05 26.11
N ASP A 551 -30.14 -4.79 26.68
CA ASP A 551 -30.32 -4.40 28.06
C ASP A 551 -29.55 -5.27 29.05
#